data_6c0f1ef5aeb04541e891acca074dc175
#
_entry.id   6c0f1ef5aeb04541e891acca074dc175
#
_cell.length_a   1.000
_cell.length_b   1.000
_cell.length_c   1.000
_cell.angle_alpha   90.00
_cell.angle_beta   90.00
_cell.angle_gamma   90.00
#
_symmetry.space_group_name_H-M   'P 1'
#
loop_
_entity.id
_entity.type
_entity.pdbx_description
1 polymer ?
#
loop_
_entity_poly.entity_id
_entity_poly.type
_entity_poly.pdbx_seq_one_letter_code
_entity_poly.pdbx_strand_id
1 'polypeptide(L)'
;MAYMAKVKSICPYGSGIGLGKYKGIVFDLDGTLVNSEVDFVNMKQHMIKVLEEHGTPKGVLTPQMTTVVVLENAKRFWEEQGKPESERKWLIDEMTNIMNQWELKAVETLTAINGAKEAMNKLNKMGYRLAILTRSHHEYAVRALEKTGMIKDFELILGRDETPQPKPYAEAMIHVAKLMKLRLDQVFLVGDHHIDSTCAVNAKCHFIGVATGPRPERAWEVNKPNIILPSVADLPDYLAENDK
;
A
#
# COMPACT_ATOMS: atom_id res chain seq x y z
N MET A 1 -2.23 6.04 28.18
CA MET A 1 -2.99 7.27 27.82
C MET A 1 -2.14 8.56 27.85
N ALA A 2 -0.85 8.54 27.55
CA ALA A 2 0.00 9.73 27.68
C ALA A 2 0.84 10.08 26.43
N TYR A 3 0.55 9.48 25.26
CA TYR A 3 1.35 9.70 24.03
C TYR A 3 0.66 10.58 22.96
N MET A 4 -0.56 11.04 23.24
CA MET A 4 -1.36 11.82 22.26
C MET A 4 -1.29 13.34 22.42
N ALA A 5 -0.40 13.88 23.23
CA ALA A 5 -0.27 15.33 23.39
C ALA A 5 1.09 15.81 22.86
N LYS A 6 1.03 16.55 21.73
CA LYS A 6 2.13 17.31 21.09
C LYS A 6 2.96 16.59 20.04
N VAL A 7 2.40 16.39 18.86
CA VAL A 7 3.21 16.45 17.64
C VAL A 7 2.72 17.63 16.79
N LYS A 8 3.23 18.81 17.03
CA LYS A 8 3.18 19.89 16.05
C LYS A 8 4.17 19.51 14.94
N SER A 9 3.64 19.07 13.80
CA SER A 9 4.44 18.72 12.64
C SER A 9 5.04 19.97 12.03
N ILE A 10 6.34 19.97 11.84
CA ILE A 10 7.02 20.87 10.91
C ILE A 10 6.93 20.20 9.55
N CYS A 11 5.87 20.47 8.81
CA CYS A 11 5.74 20.05 7.43
C CYS A 11 6.34 21.11 6.51
N PRO A 12 7.18 20.76 5.50
CA PRO A 12 7.68 21.74 4.52
C PRO A 12 6.58 22.31 3.60
N TYR A 13 5.37 21.81 3.70
CA TYR A 13 4.19 22.34 3.00
C TYR A 13 3.20 22.87 4.03
N GLY A 14 3.26 24.18 4.30
CA GLY A 14 2.41 25.05 5.09
C GLY A 14 1.29 24.44 5.98
N SER A 15 1.16 24.98 7.17
CA SER A 15 0.05 24.75 8.10
C SER A 15 -1.26 25.30 7.48
N GLY A 16 -2.13 24.41 7.07
CA GLY A 16 -3.45 24.73 6.51
C GLY A 16 -3.67 24.01 5.19
N ILE A 17 -4.08 22.76 5.27
CA ILE A 17 -4.48 22.01 4.08
C ILE A 17 -5.86 22.49 3.73
N GLY A 18 -5.97 23.34 2.70
CA GLY A 18 -7.26 23.62 2.07
C GLY A 18 -7.78 22.34 1.45
N LEU A 19 -8.56 21.56 2.21
CA LEU A 19 -9.05 20.23 1.82
C LEU A 19 -10.02 20.34 0.63
N GLY A 20 -10.70 21.46 0.42
CA GLY A 20 -11.61 21.70 -0.71
C GLY A 20 -11.02 21.55 -2.11
N LYS A 21 -9.69 21.39 -2.23
CA LYS A 21 -9.04 21.06 -3.50
C LYS A 21 -9.04 19.55 -3.81
N TYR A 22 -9.14 18.68 -2.80
CA TYR A 22 -9.07 17.24 -3.01
C TYR A 22 -10.40 16.68 -3.48
N LYS A 23 -10.35 15.83 -4.49
CA LYS A 23 -11.50 15.18 -5.11
C LYS A 23 -11.39 13.66 -5.06
N GLY A 24 -10.18 13.12 -4.89
CA GLY A 24 -9.89 11.71 -4.85
C GLY A 24 -9.08 11.31 -3.62
N ILE A 25 -9.36 10.15 -3.10
CA ILE A 25 -8.62 9.52 -2.02
C ILE A 25 -8.17 8.15 -2.49
N VAL A 26 -6.87 7.91 -2.40
CA VAL A 26 -6.26 6.63 -2.74
C VAL A 26 -5.90 5.90 -1.45
N PHE A 27 -6.35 4.68 -1.30
CA PHE A 27 -6.10 3.89 -0.09
C PHE A 27 -5.15 2.74 -0.37
N ASP A 28 -4.23 2.50 0.54
CA ASP A 28 -3.68 1.15 0.69
C ASP A 28 -4.77 0.19 1.20
N LEU A 29 -4.52 -1.10 1.12
CA LEU A 29 -5.51 -2.13 1.49
C LEU A 29 -5.16 -2.79 2.84
N ASP A 30 -4.03 -3.50 2.89
CA ASP A 30 -3.63 -4.33 4.03
C ASP A 30 -3.09 -3.47 5.17
N GLY A 31 -3.69 -3.56 6.35
CA GLY A 31 -3.36 -2.69 7.50
C GLY A 31 -4.06 -1.33 7.47
N THR A 32 -4.69 -0.95 6.36
CA THR A 32 -5.41 0.31 6.18
C THR A 32 -6.92 0.13 6.16
N LEU A 33 -7.43 -0.77 5.34
CA LEU A 33 -8.87 -1.07 5.21
C LEU A 33 -9.23 -2.46 5.73
N VAL A 34 -8.28 -3.39 5.63
CA VAL A 34 -8.46 -4.78 6.08
C VAL A 34 -7.31 -5.22 6.98
N ASN A 35 -7.64 -6.07 7.96
CA ASN A 35 -6.67 -6.86 8.70
C ASN A 35 -6.45 -8.15 7.93
N SER A 36 -5.31 -8.28 7.26
CA SER A 36 -4.94 -9.53 6.60
C SER A 36 -3.95 -10.30 7.46
N GLU A 37 -4.11 -11.62 7.45
CA GLU A 37 -3.19 -12.56 8.08
C GLU A 37 -2.24 -13.17 7.05
N VAL A 38 -1.86 -12.43 6.00
CA VAL A 38 -0.84 -12.87 5.07
C VAL A 38 0.47 -13.06 5.82
N ASP A 39 0.94 -14.29 5.89
CA ASP A 39 2.23 -14.60 6.49
C ASP A 39 3.37 -14.23 5.51
N PHE A 40 3.63 -12.92 5.43
CA PHE A 40 4.68 -12.38 4.56
C PHE A 40 6.08 -12.92 4.88
N VAL A 41 6.32 -13.41 6.10
CA VAL A 41 7.61 -13.99 6.47
C VAL A 41 7.78 -15.35 5.81
N ASN A 42 6.83 -16.26 6.01
CA ASN A 42 6.87 -17.58 5.40
C ASN A 42 6.72 -17.53 3.87
N MET A 43 5.90 -16.61 3.34
CA MET A 43 5.83 -16.38 1.90
C MET A 43 7.21 -16.03 1.32
N LYS A 44 7.92 -15.07 1.93
CA LYS A 44 9.26 -14.67 1.48
C LYS A 44 10.29 -15.79 1.68
N GLN A 45 10.20 -16.58 2.75
CA GLN A 45 11.04 -17.78 2.92
C GLN A 45 10.83 -18.77 1.78
N HIS A 46 9.57 -19.02 1.37
CA HIS A 46 9.26 -19.87 0.22
C HIS A 46 9.88 -19.30 -1.08
N MET A 47 9.69 -18.01 -1.35
CA MET A 47 10.30 -17.34 -2.50
C MET A 47 11.83 -17.49 -2.49
N ILE A 48 12.48 -17.19 -1.36
CA ILE A 48 13.93 -17.24 -1.22
C ILE A 48 14.45 -18.67 -1.46
N LYS A 49 13.77 -19.68 -0.92
CA LYS A 49 14.13 -21.08 -1.15
C LYS A 49 14.16 -21.43 -2.63
N VAL A 50 13.11 -21.08 -3.37
CA VAL A 50 13.06 -21.32 -4.83
C VAL A 50 14.17 -20.55 -5.54
N LEU A 51 14.43 -19.31 -5.17
CA LEU A 51 15.50 -18.48 -5.77
C LEU A 51 16.89 -19.07 -5.52
N GLU A 52 17.15 -19.58 -4.32
CA GLU A 52 18.41 -20.25 -3.96
C GLU A 52 18.59 -21.59 -4.72
N GLU A 53 17.53 -22.36 -4.88
CA GLU A 53 17.52 -23.60 -5.68
C GLU A 53 17.83 -23.32 -7.16
N HIS A 54 17.60 -22.11 -7.64
CA HIS A 54 17.85 -21.66 -9.02
C HIS A 54 19.03 -20.70 -9.15
N GLY A 55 20.00 -20.81 -8.24
CA GLY A 55 21.33 -20.22 -8.38
C GLY A 55 21.54 -18.86 -7.70
N THR A 56 20.58 -18.35 -6.95
CA THR A 56 20.85 -17.20 -6.06
C THR A 56 21.68 -17.70 -4.88
N PRO A 57 22.79 -17.04 -4.53
CA PRO A 57 23.64 -17.50 -3.42
C PRO A 57 22.89 -17.53 -2.09
N LYS A 58 23.09 -18.58 -1.30
CA LYS A 58 22.45 -18.73 0.00
C LYS A 58 22.85 -17.62 0.97
N GLY A 59 21.85 -17.15 1.73
CA GLY A 59 22.06 -16.15 2.77
C GLY A 59 22.17 -14.70 2.29
N VAL A 60 22.11 -14.45 0.98
CA VAL A 60 22.11 -13.09 0.41
C VAL A 60 20.72 -12.46 0.51
N LEU A 61 19.69 -13.26 0.35
CA LEU A 61 18.30 -12.85 0.50
C LEU A 61 17.81 -13.23 1.90
N THR A 62 17.03 -12.32 2.52
CA THR A 62 16.48 -12.57 3.86
C THR A 62 14.99 -12.21 3.92
N PRO A 63 14.19 -12.89 4.76
CA PRO A 63 12.75 -12.58 4.92
C PRO A 63 12.46 -11.18 5.49
N GLN A 64 13.46 -10.48 6.04
CA GLN A 64 13.37 -9.11 6.53
C GLN A 64 13.33 -8.09 5.38
N MET A 65 13.88 -8.44 4.22
CA MET A 65 13.80 -7.63 3.01
C MET A 65 12.34 -7.51 2.54
N THR A 66 12.01 -6.40 1.88
CA THR A 66 10.73 -6.32 1.17
C THR A 66 10.74 -7.24 -0.06
N THR A 67 9.58 -7.66 -0.54
CA THR A 67 9.48 -8.48 -1.77
C THR A 67 10.14 -7.82 -2.97
N VAL A 68 10.06 -6.49 -3.10
CA VAL A 68 10.74 -5.73 -4.16
C VAL A 68 12.25 -5.90 -4.05
N VAL A 69 12.83 -5.70 -2.87
CA VAL A 69 14.28 -5.84 -2.64
C VAL A 69 14.74 -7.28 -2.88
N VAL A 70 13.95 -8.27 -2.49
CA VAL A 70 14.25 -9.69 -2.78
C VAL A 70 14.35 -9.92 -4.28
N LEU A 71 13.36 -9.44 -5.05
CA LEU A 71 13.31 -9.62 -6.49
C LEU A 71 14.40 -8.81 -7.23
N GLU A 72 14.65 -7.56 -6.83
CA GLU A 72 15.71 -6.73 -7.42
C GLU A 72 17.10 -7.35 -7.23
N ASN A 73 17.40 -7.82 -6.01
CA ASN A 73 18.65 -8.52 -5.75
C ASN A 73 18.77 -9.81 -6.55
N ALA A 74 17.71 -10.64 -6.61
CA ALA A 74 17.72 -11.85 -7.41
C ALA A 74 17.97 -11.56 -8.91
N LYS A 75 17.28 -10.57 -9.47
CA LYS A 75 17.46 -10.14 -10.87
C LYS A 75 18.91 -9.74 -11.16
N ARG A 76 19.52 -8.94 -10.27
CA ARG A 76 20.92 -8.55 -10.39
C ARG A 76 21.85 -9.76 -10.44
N PHE A 77 21.69 -10.74 -9.54
CA PHE A 77 22.48 -11.98 -9.57
C PHE A 77 22.29 -12.78 -10.85
N TRP A 78 21.07 -12.84 -11.36
CA TRP A 78 20.80 -13.54 -12.61
C TRP A 78 21.48 -12.88 -13.82
N GLU A 79 21.53 -11.55 -13.85
CA GLU A 79 22.24 -10.79 -14.88
C GLU A 79 23.75 -11.00 -14.78
N GLU A 80 24.34 -10.93 -13.58
CA GLU A 80 25.76 -11.19 -13.34
C GLU A 80 26.18 -12.62 -13.74
N GLN A 81 25.29 -13.60 -13.58
CA GLN A 81 25.52 -15.00 -13.95
C GLN A 81 25.21 -15.30 -15.43
N GLY A 82 24.73 -14.33 -16.18
CA GLY A 82 24.30 -14.54 -17.56
C GLY A 82 23.14 -15.52 -17.71
N LYS A 83 22.23 -15.58 -16.70
CA LYS A 83 21.09 -16.49 -16.71
C LYS A 83 20.18 -16.23 -17.91
N PRO A 84 19.76 -17.28 -18.67
CA PRO A 84 18.91 -17.14 -19.85
C PRO A 84 17.62 -16.35 -19.56
N GLU A 85 17.19 -15.53 -20.51
CA GLU A 85 15.98 -14.70 -20.36
C GLU A 85 14.72 -15.54 -20.08
N SER A 86 14.60 -16.70 -20.73
CA SER A 86 13.49 -17.62 -20.50
C SER A 86 13.42 -18.13 -19.07
N GLU A 87 14.57 -18.43 -18.45
CA GLU A 87 14.64 -18.86 -17.06
C GLU A 87 14.35 -17.71 -16.10
N ARG A 88 14.88 -16.50 -16.39
CA ARG A 88 14.58 -15.30 -15.60
C ARG A 88 13.08 -14.99 -15.62
N LYS A 89 12.44 -15.08 -16.78
CA LYS A 89 11.00 -14.88 -16.91
C LYS A 89 10.22 -15.91 -16.09
N TRP A 90 10.57 -17.19 -16.23
CA TRP A 90 9.91 -18.26 -15.46
C TRP A 90 10.05 -18.03 -13.95
N LEU A 91 11.22 -17.62 -13.45
CA LEU A 91 11.42 -17.32 -12.04
C LEU A 91 10.57 -16.14 -11.56
N ILE A 92 10.41 -15.10 -12.38
CA ILE A 92 9.53 -13.96 -12.06
C ILE A 92 8.07 -14.43 -11.96
N ASP A 93 7.63 -15.22 -12.94
CA ASP A 93 6.27 -15.76 -12.96
C ASP A 93 6.03 -16.67 -11.75
N GLU A 94 6.99 -17.51 -11.37
CA GLU A 94 6.91 -18.37 -10.19
C GLU A 94 6.88 -17.58 -8.88
N MET A 95 7.68 -16.51 -8.74
CA MET A 95 7.61 -15.61 -7.59
C MET A 95 6.24 -14.95 -7.47
N THR A 96 5.67 -14.54 -8.61
CA THR A 96 4.33 -13.97 -8.67
C THR A 96 3.28 -15.00 -8.23
N ASN A 97 3.37 -16.23 -8.72
CA ASN A 97 2.48 -17.33 -8.32
C ASN A 97 2.52 -17.61 -6.81
N ILE A 98 3.73 -17.68 -6.24
CA ILE A 98 3.90 -17.88 -4.79
C ILE A 98 3.21 -16.76 -4.02
N MET A 99 3.48 -15.51 -4.36
CA MET A 99 2.83 -14.36 -3.70
C MET A 99 1.32 -14.43 -3.79
N ASN A 100 0.78 -14.68 -4.99
CA ASN A 100 -0.66 -14.76 -5.22
C ASN A 100 -1.34 -15.88 -4.40
N GLN A 101 -0.71 -17.04 -4.33
CA GLN A 101 -1.26 -18.16 -3.54
C GLN A 101 -1.34 -17.84 -2.05
N TRP A 102 -0.28 -17.23 -1.48
CA TRP A 102 -0.27 -16.84 -0.07
C TRP A 102 -1.30 -15.74 0.23
N GLU A 103 -1.43 -14.76 -0.65
CA GLU A 103 -2.41 -13.69 -0.52
C GLU A 103 -3.84 -14.21 -0.61
N LEU A 104 -4.15 -15.02 -1.63
CA LEU A 104 -5.50 -15.57 -1.81
C LEU A 104 -5.93 -16.48 -0.66
N LYS A 105 -4.99 -17.25 -0.08
CA LYS A 105 -5.27 -18.05 1.10
C LYS A 105 -5.67 -17.20 2.31
N ALA A 106 -5.07 -16.02 2.47
CA ALA A 106 -5.39 -15.14 3.57
C ALA A 106 -6.79 -14.50 3.48
N VAL A 107 -7.43 -14.52 2.30
CA VAL A 107 -8.81 -14.04 2.15
C VAL A 107 -9.77 -14.78 3.08
N GLU A 108 -9.51 -16.05 3.41
CA GLU A 108 -10.40 -16.86 4.25
C GLU A 108 -10.56 -16.29 5.66
N THR A 109 -9.49 -15.70 6.22
CA THR A 109 -9.44 -15.22 7.61
C THR A 109 -9.49 -13.71 7.75
N LEU A 110 -9.23 -12.95 6.65
CA LEU A 110 -9.20 -11.49 6.71
C LEU A 110 -10.52 -10.88 7.20
N THR A 111 -10.41 -9.75 7.89
CA THR A 111 -11.53 -8.95 8.38
C THR A 111 -11.35 -7.49 8.00
N ALA A 112 -12.45 -6.72 7.96
CA ALA A 112 -12.36 -5.27 7.81
C ALA A 112 -11.71 -4.64 9.05
N ILE A 113 -10.94 -3.55 8.85
CA ILE A 113 -10.62 -2.63 9.94
C ILE A 113 -11.94 -2.07 10.48
N ASN A 114 -12.05 -2.02 11.82
CA ASN A 114 -13.27 -1.56 12.47
C ASN A 114 -13.66 -0.15 12.00
N GLY A 115 -14.89 0.02 11.53
CA GLY A 115 -15.42 1.28 11.01
C GLY A 115 -14.96 1.65 9.58
N ALA A 116 -14.13 0.84 8.92
CA ALA A 116 -13.65 1.16 7.57
C ALA A 116 -14.79 1.23 6.55
N LYS A 117 -15.72 0.30 6.57
CA LYS A 117 -16.86 0.29 5.66
C LYS A 117 -17.74 1.52 5.81
N GLU A 118 -18.04 1.90 7.03
CA GLU A 118 -18.80 3.09 7.36
C GLU A 118 -18.08 4.36 6.89
N ALA A 119 -16.75 4.39 7.07
CA ALA A 119 -15.91 5.49 6.61
C ALA A 119 -15.95 5.63 5.07
N MET A 120 -15.80 4.54 4.32
CA MET A 120 -15.89 4.59 2.84
C MET A 120 -17.27 5.10 2.38
N ASN A 121 -18.35 4.62 2.99
CA ASN A 121 -19.70 5.13 2.70
C ASN A 121 -19.87 6.63 3.01
N LYS A 122 -19.29 7.12 4.12
CA LYS A 122 -19.33 8.56 4.47
C LYS A 122 -18.54 9.38 3.45
N LEU A 123 -17.33 8.96 3.09
CA LEU A 123 -16.47 9.65 2.13
C LEU A 123 -17.13 9.76 0.73
N ASN A 124 -17.78 8.69 0.27
CA ASN A 124 -18.56 8.71 -0.98
C ASN A 124 -19.72 9.73 -0.90
N LYS A 125 -20.44 9.79 0.23
CA LYS A 125 -21.49 10.78 0.45
C LYS A 125 -20.98 12.21 0.53
N MET A 126 -19.74 12.41 0.97
CA MET A 126 -19.05 13.71 0.96
C MET A 126 -18.57 14.11 -0.46
N GLY A 127 -18.73 13.21 -1.46
CA GLY A 127 -18.38 13.48 -2.85
C GLY A 127 -16.95 13.13 -3.25
N TYR A 128 -16.18 12.47 -2.38
CA TYR A 128 -14.86 11.97 -2.73
C TYR A 128 -14.94 10.74 -3.64
N ARG A 129 -14.05 10.68 -4.62
CA ARG A 129 -13.83 9.52 -5.46
C ARG A 129 -12.76 8.64 -4.83
N LEU A 130 -13.04 7.35 -4.65
CA LEU A 130 -12.17 6.45 -3.90
C LEU A 130 -11.49 5.46 -4.83
N ALA A 131 -10.20 5.22 -4.59
CA ALA A 131 -9.40 4.23 -5.31
C ALA A 131 -8.55 3.39 -4.36
N ILE A 132 -8.24 2.17 -4.76
CA ILE A 132 -7.27 1.29 -4.10
C ILE A 132 -5.96 1.30 -4.88
N LEU A 133 -4.86 1.39 -4.16
CA LEU A 133 -3.51 1.18 -4.66
C LEU A 133 -2.76 0.27 -3.69
N THR A 134 -2.76 -1.02 -3.96
CA THR A 134 -2.10 -2.02 -3.13
C THR A 134 -0.86 -2.63 -3.79
N ARG A 135 0.02 -3.23 -2.98
CA ARG A 135 1.12 -4.08 -3.45
C ARG A 135 0.73 -5.55 -3.52
N SER A 136 -0.47 -5.87 -3.14
CA SER A 136 -1.05 -7.20 -3.28
C SER A 136 -1.63 -7.42 -4.68
N HIS A 137 -1.90 -8.66 -5.02
CA HIS A 137 -2.48 -9.03 -6.32
C HIS A 137 -3.90 -8.47 -6.49
N HIS A 138 -4.25 -8.11 -7.72
CA HIS A 138 -5.57 -7.54 -8.02
C HIS A 138 -6.73 -8.43 -7.54
N GLU A 139 -6.68 -9.73 -7.86
CA GLU A 139 -7.74 -10.67 -7.45
C GLU A 139 -7.87 -10.76 -5.93
N TYR A 140 -6.77 -10.73 -5.19
CA TYR A 140 -6.81 -10.67 -3.74
C TYR A 140 -7.53 -9.40 -3.27
N ALA A 141 -7.17 -8.24 -3.81
CA ALA A 141 -7.79 -6.97 -3.44
C ALA A 141 -9.30 -6.98 -3.69
N VAL A 142 -9.73 -7.47 -4.86
CA VAL A 142 -11.15 -7.61 -5.19
C VAL A 142 -11.86 -8.53 -4.19
N ARG A 143 -11.35 -9.73 -3.95
CA ARG A 143 -11.94 -10.69 -3.01
C ARG A 143 -11.98 -10.17 -1.57
N ALA A 144 -10.94 -9.45 -1.14
CA ALA A 144 -10.89 -8.82 0.18
C ALA A 144 -12.00 -7.76 0.33
N LEU A 145 -12.18 -6.91 -0.68
CA LEU A 145 -13.21 -5.88 -0.70
C LEU A 145 -14.62 -6.46 -0.85
N GLU A 146 -14.80 -7.55 -1.60
CA GLU A 146 -16.07 -8.28 -1.68
C GLU A 146 -16.45 -8.88 -0.33
N LYS A 147 -15.51 -9.59 0.31
CA LYS A 147 -15.73 -10.22 1.62
C LYS A 147 -16.08 -9.20 2.69
N THR A 148 -15.45 -8.02 2.67
CA THR A 148 -15.70 -6.94 3.64
C THR A 148 -16.85 -6.03 3.25
N GLY A 149 -17.45 -6.25 2.06
CA GLY A 149 -18.60 -5.52 1.54
C GLY A 149 -18.27 -4.08 1.14
N MET A 150 -17.03 -3.77 0.80
CA MET A 150 -16.55 -2.45 0.39
C MET A 150 -16.29 -2.33 -1.12
N ILE A 151 -16.43 -3.41 -1.90
CA ILE A 151 -16.09 -3.42 -3.34
C ILE A 151 -16.77 -2.31 -4.15
N LYS A 152 -17.99 -1.93 -3.79
CA LYS A 152 -18.79 -0.92 -4.51
C LYS A 152 -18.42 0.52 -4.15
N ASP A 153 -17.60 0.71 -3.14
CA ASP A 153 -17.20 2.04 -2.69
C ASP A 153 -16.08 2.63 -3.55
N PHE A 154 -15.36 1.79 -4.32
CA PHE A 154 -14.20 2.19 -5.10
C PHE A 154 -14.49 2.18 -6.60
N GLU A 155 -14.08 3.25 -7.28
CA GLU A 155 -14.16 3.34 -8.74
C GLU A 155 -12.96 2.70 -9.46
N LEU A 156 -11.86 2.50 -8.74
CA LEU A 156 -10.61 1.96 -9.27
C LEU A 156 -9.93 1.10 -8.22
N ILE A 157 -9.48 -0.08 -8.62
CA ILE A 157 -8.70 -0.99 -7.79
C ILE A 157 -7.46 -1.37 -8.59
N LEU A 158 -6.28 -1.03 -8.08
CA LEU A 158 -4.99 -1.37 -8.72
C LEU A 158 -4.16 -2.23 -7.77
N GLY A 159 -3.85 -3.43 -8.25
CA GLY A 159 -2.87 -4.33 -7.64
C GLY A 159 -1.43 -4.01 -8.07
N ARG A 160 -0.47 -4.83 -7.60
CA ARG A 160 0.97 -4.60 -7.84
C ARG A 160 1.36 -4.59 -9.31
N ASP A 161 0.70 -5.40 -10.14
CA ASP A 161 1.08 -5.61 -11.54
C ASP A 161 0.33 -4.66 -12.50
N GLU A 162 -0.51 -3.77 -11.97
CA GLU A 162 -1.34 -2.85 -12.74
C GLU A 162 -0.80 -1.42 -12.74
N THR A 163 0.39 -1.22 -12.19
CA THR A 163 1.10 0.07 -12.21
C THR A 163 2.44 -0.08 -12.92
N PRO A 164 2.95 0.96 -13.60
CA PRO A 164 4.26 0.91 -14.27
C PRO A 164 5.40 0.55 -13.30
N GLN A 165 5.33 1.06 -12.08
CA GLN A 165 6.16 0.72 -10.94
C GLN A 165 5.27 0.68 -9.69
N PRO A 166 5.39 -0.34 -8.80
CA PRO A 166 4.59 -0.42 -7.59
C PRO A 166 5.05 0.61 -6.55
N LYS A 167 4.27 0.82 -5.49
CA LYS A 167 4.74 1.55 -4.31
C LYS A 167 6.07 0.93 -3.82
N PRO A 168 7.11 1.70 -3.48
CA PRO A 168 7.12 3.13 -3.14
C PRO A 168 7.42 4.09 -4.30
N TYR A 169 7.43 3.68 -5.53
CA TYR A 169 7.74 4.53 -6.68
C TYR A 169 6.60 5.53 -6.97
N ALA A 170 6.97 6.76 -7.41
CA ALA A 170 6.03 7.84 -7.72
C ALA A 170 5.02 7.47 -8.81
N GLU A 171 5.48 6.65 -9.76
CA GLU A 171 4.72 6.18 -10.93
C GLU A 171 3.40 5.52 -10.53
N ALA A 172 3.36 4.85 -9.37
CA ALA A 172 2.14 4.24 -8.84
C ALA A 172 1.05 5.31 -8.62
N MET A 173 1.33 6.35 -7.85
CA MET A 173 0.36 7.43 -7.59
C MET A 173 0.04 8.28 -8.82
N ILE A 174 1.04 8.55 -9.66
CA ILE A 174 0.84 9.28 -10.92
C ILE A 174 -0.13 8.49 -11.82
N HIS A 175 0.03 7.17 -11.89
CA HIS A 175 -0.83 6.29 -12.68
C HIS A 175 -2.28 6.28 -12.18
N VAL A 176 -2.48 6.14 -10.85
CA VAL A 176 -3.82 6.22 -10.23
C VAL A 176 -4.49 7.56 -10.55
N ALA A 177 -3.81 8.68 -10.30
CA ALA A 177 -4.37 10.01 -10.56
C ALA A 177 -4.78 10.17 -12.03
N LYS A 178 -3.96 9.67 -12.96
CA LYS A 178 -4.27 9.68 -14.40
C LYS A 178 -5.53 8.86 -14.72
N LEU A 179 -5.67 7.65 -14.19
CA LEU A 179 -6.83 6.80 -14.41
C LEU A 179 -8.10 7.42 -13.81
N MET A 180 -7.99 8.02 -12.63
CA MET A 180 -9.07 8.81 -12.02
C MET A 180 -9.37 10.11 -12.76
N LYS A 181 -8.59 10.50 -13.79
CA LYS A 181 -8.69 11.78 -14.50
C LYS A 181 -8.64 12.99 -13.55
N LEU A 182 -7.80 12.89 -12.53
CA LEU A 182 -7.52 13.95 -11.56
C LEU A 182 -6.06 14.37 -11.66
N ARG A 183 -5.78 15.63 -11.27
CA ARG A 183 -4.41 16.07 -11.08
C ARG A 183 -3.87 15.49 -9.76
N LEU A 184 -2.57 15.32 -9.68
CA LEU A 184 -1.91 14.72 -8.50
C LEU A 184 -2.11 15.56 -7.22
N ASP A 185 -2.27 16.89 -7.36
CA ASP A 185 -2.58 17.79 -6.25
C ASP A 185 -4.06 17.76 -5.82
N GLN A 186 -4.91 17.02 -6.54
CA GLN A 186 -6.32 16.78 -6.21
C GLN A 186 -6.57 15.42 -5.54
N VAL A 187 -5.53 14.63 -5.36
CA VAL A 187 -5.60 13.33 -4.70
C VAL A 187 -4.62 13.26 -3.54
N PHE A 188 -4.91 12.45 -2.56
CA PHE A 188 -3.96 12.09 -1.50
C PHE A 188 -3.99 10.59 -1.22
N LEU A 189 -2.91 10.09 -0.64
CA LEU A 189 -2.75 8.69 -0.28
C LEU A 189 -3.02 8.50 1.22
N VAL A 190 -3.72 7.43 1.56
CA VAL A 190 -3.94 6.97 2.94
C VAL A 190 -3.32 5.58 3.08
N GLY A 191 -2.51 5.37 4.10
CA GLY A 191 -1.83 4.09 4.31
C GLY A 191 -1.26 3.96 5.73
N ASP A 192 -0.82 2.78 6.08
CA ASP A 192 -0.29 2.44 7.42
C ASP A 192 1.22 2.20 7.45
N HIS A 193 1.88 2.18 6.28
CA HIS A 193 3.26 1.73 6.17
C HIS A 193 4.18 2.78 5.54
N HIS A 194 5.49 2.73 5.87
CA HIS A 194 6.52 3.64 5.30
C HIS A 194 6.60 3.58 3.76
N ILE A 195 6.19 2.48 3.14
CA ILE A 195 6.12 2.33 1.69
C ILE A 195 5.11 3.31 1.09
N ASP A 196 3.98 3.52 1.76
CA ASP A 196 2.94 4.46 1.32
C ASP A 196 3.41 5.90 1.47
N SER A 197 3.96 6.25 2.63
CA SER A 197 4.50 7.59 2.85
C SER A 197 5.64 7.91 1.88
N THR A 198 6.53 6.94 1.60
CA THR A 198 7.60 7.11 0.62
C THR A 198 7.05 7.30 -0.80
N CYS A 199 6.01 6.53 -1.18
CA CYS A 199 5.34 6.71 -2.47
C CYS A 199 4.75 8.12 -2.59
N ALA A 200 4.07 8.60 -1.57
CA ALA A 200 3.50 9.93 -1.55
C ALA A 200 4.56 11.03 -1.64
N VAL A 201 5.67 10.90 -0.90
CA VAL A 201 6.81 11.84 -0.97
C VAL A 201 7.43 11.87 -2.36
N ASN A 202 7.69 10.69 -2.94
CA ASN A 202 8.25 10.57 -4.29
C ASN A 202 7.32 11.19 -5.35
N ALA A 203 6.02 10.98 -5.22
CA ALA A 203 5.00 11.55 -6.10
C ALA A 203 4.69 13.02 -5.80
N LYS A 204 5.20 13.59 -4.71
CA LYS A 204 4.86 14.95 -4.24
C LYS A 204 3.36 15.15 -4.01
N CYS A 205 2.68 14.12 -3.55
CA CYS A 205 1.27 14.19 -3.14
C CYS A 205 1.14 14.18 -1.61
N HIS A 206 -0.03 14.60 -1.14
CA HIS A 206 -0.32 14.60 0.29
C HIS A 206 -0.49 13.16 0.81
N PHE A 207 -0.15 12.95 2.08
CA PHE A 207 -0.25 11.65 2.74
C PHE A 207 -0.89 11.77 4.13
N ILE A 208 -1.84 10.89 4.41
CA ILE A 208 -2.41 10.68 5.73
C ILE A 208 -2.06 9.27 6.18
N GLY A 209 -1.37 9.16 7.30
CA GLY A 209 -1.06 7.88 7.93
C GLY A 209 -2.21 7.38 8.80
N VAL A 210 -2.40 6.07 8.88
CA VAL A 210 -3.27 5.41 9.86
C VAL A 210 -2.45 4.46 10.74
N ALA A 211 -2.77 4.40 12.03
CA ALA A 211 -2.00 3.63 13.01
C ALA A 211 -2.54 2.19 13.19
N THR A 212 -3.17 1.63 12.16
CA THR A 212 -3.79 0.30 12.18
C THR A 212 -2.88 -0.82 11.66
N GLY A 213 -1.72 -0.47 11.12
CA GLY A 213 -0.74 -1.45 10.65
C GLY A 213 -0.05 -2.22 11.78
N PRO A 214 0.68 -3.30 11.45
CA PRO A 214 1.24 -4.22 12.44
C PRO A 214 2.39 -3.62 13.29
N ARG A 215 2.98 -2.49 12.88
CA ARG A 215 4.09 -1.81 13.58
C ARG A 215 3.96 -0.30 13.47
N PRO A 216 2.90 0.29 14.03
CA PRO A 216 2.62 1.72 13.86
C PRO A 216 3.75 2.62 14.41
N GLU A 217 4.48 2.16 15.43
CA GLU A 217 5.60 2.90 16.01
C GLU A 217 6.81 3.06 15.09
N ARG A 218 6.97 2.18 14.09
CA ARG A 218 8.08 2.20 13.11
C ARG A 218 7.67 2.65 11.73
N ALA A 219 6.38 2.71 11.46
CA ALA A 219 5.85 3.02 10.14
C ALA A 219 6.34 4.36 9.60
N TRP A 220 6.71 5.30 10.48
CA TRP A 220 7.00 6.69 10.14
C TRP A 220 8.44 7.13 10.45
N GLU A 221 9.36 6.21 10.66
CA GLU A 221 10.76 6.52 10.97
C GLU A 221 11.48 7.23 9.82
N VAL A 222 11.15 6.89 8.57
CA VAL A 222 11.79 7.43 7.36
C VAL A 222 11.08 8.67 6.85
N ASN A 223 9.78 8.56 6.61
CA ASN A 223 8.95 9.63 6.06
C ASN A 223 7.73 9.83 6.96
N LYS A 224 7.70 10.95 7.69
CA LYS A 224 6.56 11.27 8.56
C LYS A 224 5.37 11.72 7.73
N PRO A 225 4.16 11.19 7.99
CA PRO A 225 2.93 11.68 7.38
C PRO A 225 2.66 13.13 7.77
N ASN A 226 1.85 13.80 6.96
CA ASN A 226 1.31 15.11 7.30
C ASN A 226 0.41 15.02 8.54
N ILE A 227 -0.39 13.96 8.59
CA ILE A 227 -1.32 13.63 9.68
C ILE A 227 -1.24 12.13 9.94
N ILE A 228 -1.38 11.74 11.21
CA ILE A 228 -1.56 10.34 11.62
C ILE A 228 -2.90 10.26 12.35
N LEU A 229 -3.81 9.45 11.81
CA LEU A 229 -5.08 9.12 12.45
C LEU A 229 -4.99 7.76 13.17
N PRO A 230 -5.73 7.54 14.25
CA PRO A 230 -5.78 6.24 14.90
C PRO A 230 -6.25 5.14 13.95
N SER A 231 -7.22 5.43 13.09
CA SER A 231 -7.81 4.51 12.13
C SER A 231 -8.34 5.27 10.90
N VAL A 232 -8.55 4.54 9.81
CA VAL A 232 -9.28 5.06 8.66
C VAL A 232 -10.73 5.45 9.01
N ALA A 233 -11.29 4.89 10.07
CA ALA A 233 -12.62 5.25 10.58
C ALA A 233 -12.73 6.72 10.99
N ASP A 234 -11.62 7.34 11.39
CA ASP A 234 -11.56 8.74 11.83
C ASP A 234 -11.43 9.73 10.65
N LEU A 235 -11.13 9.23 9.46
CA LEU A 235 -10.84 10.06 8.29
C LEU A 235 -12.01 10.96 7.87
N PRO A 236 -13.28 10.49 7.80
CA PRO A 236 -14.39 11.35 7.39
C PRO A 236 -14.60 12.54 8.33
N ASP A 237 -14.51 12.31 9.63
CA ASP A 237 -14.72 13.36 10.64
C ASP A 237 -13.54 14.36 10.61
N TYR A 238 -12.31 13.88 10.47
CA TYR A 238 -11.13 14.72 10.27
C TYR A 238 -11.26 15.62 9.03
N LEU A 239 -11.73 15.08 7.89
CA LEU A 239 -11.92 15.86 6.67
C LEU A 239 -13.03 16.90 6.84
N ALA A 240 -14.17 16.55 7.47
CA ALA A 240 -15.28 17.47 7.70
C ALA A 240 -14.88 18.67 8.60
N GLU A 241 -14.00 18.46 9.58
CA GLU A 241 -13.51 19.51 10.48
C GLU A 241 -12.50 20.44 9.80
N ASN A 242 -11.77 19.97 8.80
CA ASN A 242 -10.67 20.69 8.17
C ASN A 242 -10.96 21.17 6.73
N ASP A 243 -12.18 20.95 6.22
CA ASP A 243 -12.63 21.38 4.87
C ASP A 243 -13.21 22.81 4.86
N LYS A 244 -12.80 23.66 5.78
CA LYS A 244 -13.25 25.05 5.90
C LYS A 244 -12.28 26.01 5.23
#